data_54f92a6f59fb79b595f25f394653eeac
#
_entry.id   54f92a6f59fb79b595f25f394653eeac
#
_cell.length_a   1.000
_cell.length_b   1.000
_cell.length_c   1.000
_cell.angle_alpha   90.00
_cell.angle_beta   90.00
_cell.angle_gamma   90.00
#
_symmetry.space_group_name_H-M   'P 1'
#
loop_
_entity.id
_entity.type
_entity.pdbx_description
1 polymer ?
#
loop_
_entity_poly.entity_id
_entity_poly.type
_entity_poly.pdbx_seq_one_letter_code
_entity_poly.pdbx_strand_id
1 'polypeptide(L)'
;VMRDYLAALNDASEEIITFPTNEGVACFKVNDIYYFMFEAKKKVYVHTADERVLVRENLTDIYNKLNKDQFYQTRRDCVLNLKYVQRIQNEFVIIMKNGSMLPLAQKKREEFIYKLSNKLVDTLKVRTI
;
A
#
# COMPACT_ATOMS: atom_id res chain seq x y z
N VAL A 1 20.19 -12.39 5.20
CA VAL A 1 19.11 -11.96 6.01
C VAL A 1 19.50 -10.73 6.81
N MET A 2 20.33 -10.90 7.84
CA MET A 2 20.76 -9.73 8.61
C MET A 2 21.55 -8.76 7.76
N ARG A 3 22.38 -9.28 6.88
CA ARG A 3 23.15 -8.45 5.98
C ARG A 3 22.23 -7.63 5.06
N ASP A 4 21.21 -8.28 4.50
CA ASP A 4 20.28 -7.60 3.60
C ASP A 4 19.52 -6.52 4.36
N TYR A 5 19.13 -6.82 5.58
CA TYR A 5 18.44 -5.85 6.42
C TYR A 5 19.30 -4.61 6.67
N LEU A 6 20.57 -4.83 7.02
CA LEU A 6 21.48 -3.73 7.29
C LEU A 6 21.73 -2.90 6.02
N ALA A 7 21.85 -3.57 4.88
CA ALA A 7 22.05 -2.86 3.63
C ALA A 7 20.84 -1.97 3.32
N ALA A 8 19.63 -2.48 3.55
CA ALA A 8 18.42 -1.70 3.33
C ALA A 8 18.36 -0.49 4.25
N LEU A 9 18.78 -0.64 5.49
CA LEU A 9 18.80 0.48 6.44
C LEU A 9 19.81 1.56 6.04
N ASN A 10 20.87 1.17 5.38
CA ASN A 10 21.87 2.13 4.93
C ASN A 10 21.45 2.89 3.67
N ASP A 11 20.46 2.41 2.99
CA ASP A 11 19.92 3.08 1.81
C ASP A 11 18.83 4.05 2.25
N ALA A 12 19.09 5.34 2.10
CA ALA A 12 18.16 6.37 2.59
C ALA A 12 16.79 6.28 1.96
N SER A 13 16.67 5.68 0.77
CA SER A 13 15.38 5.53 0.09
C SER A 13 14.63 4.27 0.51
N GLU A 14 15.24 3.43 1.32
CA GLU A 14 14.67 2.13 1.70
C GLU A 14 14.25 2.13 3.16
N GLU A 15 12.98 1.86 3.37
CA GLU A 15 12.40 1.77 4.70
C GLU A 15 11.87 0.35 4.88
N ILE A 16 12.13 -0.23 6.05
CA ILE A 16 11.70 -1.59 6.37
C ILE A 16 10.54 -1.54 7.35
N ILE A 17 9.54 -2.36 7.11
CA ILE A 17 8.42 -2.51 8.04
C ILE A 17 8.21 -3.99 8.32
N THR A 18 7.84 -4.32 9.55
CA THR A 18 7.67 -5.70 9.97
C THR A 18 6.26 -5.93 10.50
N PHE A 19 5.79 -7.16 10.34
CA PHE A 19 4.47 -7.56 10.83
C PHE A 19 4.57 -8.94 11.48
N PRO A 20 3.84 -9.16 12.58
CA PRO A 20 3.79 -10.51 13.16
C PRO A 20 3.00 -11.45 12.25
N THR A 21 3.44 -12.70 12.19
CA THR A 21 2.75 -13.74 11.43
C THR A 21 2.57 -14.95 12.33
N ASN A 22 1.89 -15.99 11.82
CA ASN A 22 1.71 -17.22 12.58
C ASN A 22 3.04 -17.95 12.83
N GLU A 23 4.04 -17.67 12.00
CA GLU A 23 5.31 -18.38 12.07
C GLU A 23 6.46 -17.50 12.53
N GLY A 24 6.17 -16.28 12.95
CA GLY A 24 7.21 -15.35 13.37
C GLY A 24 6.96 -13.94 12.94
N VAL A 25 7.91 -13.37 12.21
CA VAL A 25 7.85 -11.98 11.77
C VAL A 25 8.19 -11.91 10.29
N ALA A 26 7.36 -11.21 9.53
CA ALA A 26 7.64 -10.94 8.12
C ALA A 26 8.19 -9.54 7.98
N CYS A 27 9.21 -9.36 7.16
CA CYS A 27 9.85 -8.07 6.90
C CYS A 27 9.65 -7.69 5.46
N PHE A 28 9.32 -6.43 5.23
CA PHE A 28 9.11 -5.91 3.88
C PHE A 28 9.82 -4.58 3.72
N LYS A 29 10.29 -4.32 2.52
CA LYS A 29 10.60 -2.93 2.14
C LYS A 29 9.26 -2.26 1.89
N VAL A 30 9.06 -1.09 2.49
CA VAL A 30 7.79 -0.39 2.33
C VAL A 30 7.46 -0.19 0.86
N ASN A 31 8.46 0.12 0.05
CA ASN A 31 8.25 0.35 -1.38
C ASN A 31 7.90 -0.90 -2.18
N ASP A 32 8.04 -2.09 -1.59
CA ASP A 32 7.62 -3.32 -2.26
C ASP A 32 6.15 -3.65 -2.02
N ILE A 33 5.52 -2.97 -1.08
CA ILE A 33 4.14 -3.28 -0.70
C ILE A 33 3.19 -2.56 -1.65
N TYR A 34 2.31 -3.34 -2.28
CA TYR A 34 1.27 -2.80 -3.16
C TYR A 34 0.03 -2.42 -2.39
N TYR A 35 -0.46 -3.31 -1.53
CA TYR A 35 -1.65 -3.02 -0.74
C TYR A 35 -1.82 -4.04 0.38
N PHE A 36 -2.70 -3.68 1.32
CA PHE A 36 -3.16 -4.54 2.40
C PHE A 36 -4.64 -4.75 2.20
N MET A 37 -5.09 -5.97 2.37
CA MET A 37 -6.50 -6.29 2.19
C MET A 37 -7.00 -7.19 3.31
N PHE A 38 -8.15 -6.83 3.85
CA PHE A 38 -8.86 -7.65 4.80
C PHE A 38 -9.69 -8.64 3.97
N GLU A 39 -9.30 -9.89 3.98
CA GLU A 39 -9.88 -10.90 3.09
C GLU A 39 -10.73 -11.89 3.86
N ALA A 40 -11.10 -12.99 3.20
CA ALA A 40 -11.97 -14.00 3.79
C ALA A 40 -11.48 -14.42 5.17
N LYS A 41 -12.43 -14.74 6.07
CA LYS A 41 -12.15 -15.18 7.43
C LYS A 41 -11.50 -14.09 8.28
N LYS A 42 -11.74 -12.83 7.91
CA LYS A 42 -11.28 -11.67 8.67
C LYS A 42 -9.78 -11.65 8.87
N LYS A 43 -9.04 -11.99 7.84
CA LYS A 43 -7.57 -12.01 7.89
C LYS A 43 -7.00 -10.93 6.98
N VAL A 44 -5.92 -10.30 7.43
CA VAL A 44 -5.27 -9.25 6.67
C VAL A 44 -4.07 -9.83 5.94
N TYR A 45 -3.97 -9.52 4.66
CA TYR A 45 -2.86 -9.94 3.82
C TYR A 45 -2.11 -8.74 3.29
N VAL A 46 -0.78 -8.85 3.31
CA VAL A 46 0.10 -7.89 2.65
C VAL A 46 0.36 -8.40 1.25
N HIS A 47 0.14 -7.55 0.26
CA HIS A 47 0.35 -7.90 -1.13
C HIS A 47 1.55 -7.15 -1.71
N THR A 48 2.48 -7.88 -2.29
CA THR A 48 3.57 -7.31 -3.07
C THR A 48 3.31 -7.59 -4.54
N ALA A 49 4.30 -7.34 -5.40
CA ALA A 49 4.11 -7.55 -6.84
C ALA A 49 3.76 -8.99 -7.18
N ASP A 50 4.31 -9.94 -6.44
CA ASP A 50 4.24 -11.35 -6.82
C ASP A 50 3.80 -12.29 -5.70
N GLU A 51 3.46 -11.79 -4.51
CA GLU A 51 3.03 -12.69 -3.43
C GLU A 51 2.11 -11.97 -2.46
N ARG A 52 1.43 -12.77 -1.65
CA ARG A 52 0.68 -12.23 -0.51
C ARG A 52 1.07 -12.99 0.74
N VAL A 53 1.09 -12.28 1.86
CA VAL A 53 1.51 -12.86 3.14
C VAL A 53 0.47 -12.52 4.19
N LEU A 54 0.00 -13.54 4.90
CA LEU A 54 -0.95 -13.36 5.99
C LEU A 54 -0.22 -12.77 7.20
N VAL A 55 -0.76 -11.69 7.75
CA VAL A 55 -0.17 -11.06 8.92
C VAL A 55 -1.18 -11.06 10.07
N ARG A 56 -0.66 -11.00 11.30
CA ARG A 56 -1.46 -11.05 12.51
C ARG A 56 -1.56 -9.67 13.13
N GLU A 57 -2.11 -8.74 12.37
CA GLU A 57 -2.29 -7.38 12.86
C GLU A 57 -3.53 -6.83 12.17
N ASN A 58 -4.34 -6.05 12.88
CA ASN A 58 -5.53 -5.53 12.24
C ASN A 58 -5.18 -4.34 11.34
N LEU A 59 -6.05 -4.09 10.37
CA LEU A 59 -5.77 -3.12 9.34
C LEU A 59 -5.68 -1.69 9.86
N THR A 60 -6.46 -1.37 10.89
CA THR A 60 -6.39 -0.04 11.49
C THR A 60 -5.02 0.24 12.09
N ASP A 61 -4.48 -0.73 12.82
CA ASP A 61 -3.15 -0.58 13.42
C ASP A 61 -2.08 -0.49 12.36
N ILE A 62 -2.22 -1.29 11.30
CA ILE A 62 -1.29 -1.24 10.18
C ILE A 62 -1.30 0.15 9.56
N TYR A 63 -2.49 0.66 9.24
CA TYR A 63 -2.61 1.96 8.59
C TYR A 63 -2.01 3.07 9.46
N ASN A 64 -2.18 2.97 10.77
CA ASN A 64 -1.65 3.98 11.67
C ASN A 64 -0.12 4.03 11.67
N LYS A 65 0.55 2.97 11.26
CA LYS A 65 2.00 2.92 11.18
C LYS A 65 2.54 3.42 9.84
N LEU A 66 1.69 3.59 8.85
CA LEU A 66 2.14 3.91 7.50
C LEU A 66 2.16 5.42 7.26
N ASN A 67 3.01 5.81 6.32
CA ASN A 67 3.08 7.19 5.87
C ASN A 67 1.84 7.49 5.02
N LYS A 68 1.02 8.43 5.48
CA LYS A 68 -0.25 8.75 4.82
C LYS A 68 -0.05 9.49 3.51
N ASP A 69 1.15 9.95 3.22
CA ASP A 69 1.45 10.53 1.91
C ASP A 69 1.69 9.45 0.87
N GLN A 70 1.98 8.24 1.30
CA GLN A 70 2.26 7.14 0.40
C GLN A 70 1.14 6.11 0.35
N PHE A 71 0.46 5.88 1.48
CA PHE A 71 -0.61 4.89 1.58
C PHE A 71 -1.94 5.57 1.87
N TYR A 72 -3.00 5.01 1.31
CA TYR A 72 -4.33 5.55 1.50
C TYR A 72 -5.33 4.41 1.74
N GLN A 73 -6.22 4.62 2.69
CA GLN A 73 -7.29 3.67 2.96
C GLN A 73 -8.49 4.00 2.08
N THR A 74 -8.68 3.20 1.04
CA THR A 74 -9.74 3.45 0.04
C THR A 74 -11.09 2.93 0.49
N ARG A 75 -11.07 1.97 1.38
CA ARG A 75 -12.27 1.41 1.99
C ARG A 75 -11.81 0.78 3.31
N ARG A 76 -12.71 0.55 4.23
CA ARG A 76 -12.29 0.06 5.55
C ARG A 76 -11.53 -1.27 5.50
N ASP A 77 -11.65 -2.02 4.41
CA ASP A 77 -10.97 -3.29 4.26
C ASP A 77 -9.77 -3.23 3.31
N CYS A 78 -9.39 -2.04 2.86
CA CYS A 78 -8.32 -1.92 1.86
C CYS A 78 -7.46 -0.68 2.11
N VAL A 79 -6.14 -0.89 2.17
CA VAL A 79 -5.15 0.19 2.24
C VAL A 79 -4.15 -0.06 1.11
N LEU A 80 -3.95 0.92 0.25
CA LEU A 80 -3.06 0.73 -0.89
C LEU A 80 -1.93 1.74 -0.93
N ASN A 81 -0.90 1.39 -1.67
CA ASN A 81 0.25 2.25 -1.92
C ASN A 81 -0.05 3.08 -3.18
N LEU A 82 -0.13 4.39 -3.00
CA LEU A 82 -0.46 5.30 -4.09
C LEU A 82 0.54 5.20 -5.24
N LYS A 83 1.76 4.82 -4.93
CA LYS A 83 2.83 4.67 -5.94
C LYS A 83 2.47 3.67 -7.02
N TYR A 84 1.66 2.67 -6.70
CA TYR A 84 1.37 1.57 -7.62
C TYR A 84 -0.04 1.61 -8.19
N VAL A 85 -0.71 2.73 -8.06
CA VAL A 85 -2.02 2.91 -8.69
C VAL A 85 -1.80 3.20 -10.18
N GLN A 86 -2.49 2.46 -11.04
CA GLN A 86 -2.44 2.71 -12.47
C GLN A 86 -3.55 3.62 -12.93
N ARG A 87 -4.79 3.31 -12.53
CA ARG A 87 -5.94 4.12 -12.92
C ARG A 87 -7.16 3.79 -12.08
N ILE A 88 -8.18 4.61 -12.18
CA ILE A 88 -9.50 4.32 -11.63
C ILE A 88 -10.36 3.89 -12.81
N GLN A 89 -10.96 2.72 -12.70
CA GLN A 89 -11.86 2.21 -13.73
C GLN A 89 -13.28 2.36 -13.25
N ASN A 90 -14.16 2.83 -14.13
CA ASN A 90 -15.52 3.22 -13.77
C ASN A 90 -15.43 4.28 -12.69
N GLU A 91 -16.07 4.09 -11.53
CA GLU A 91 -16.01 5.12 -10.49
C GLU A 91 -15.44 4.58 -9.19
N PHE A 92 -15.53 3.27 -8.97
CA PHE A 92 -15.25 2.71 -7.67
C PHE A 92 -14.31 1.52 -7.71
N VAL A 93 -13.55 1.38 -8.79
CA VAL A 93 -12.58 0.30 -8.93
C VAL A 93 -11.22 0.89 -9.25
N ILE A 94 -10.23 0.52 -8.45
CA ILE A 94 -8.86 0.98 -8.66
C ILE A 94 -8.07 -0.15 -9.28
N ILE A 95 -7.36 0.14 -10.36
CA ILE A 95 -6.49 -0.83 -11.01
C ILE A 95 -5.05 -0.52 -10.60
N MET A 96 -4.38 -1.49 -10.02
CA MET A 96 -2.99 -1.37 -9.63
C MET A 96 -2.08 -1.73 -10.80
N LYS A 97 -0.81 -1.33 -10.70
CA LYS A 97 0.14 -1.60 -11.79
C LYS A 97 0.38 -3.08 -12.04
N ASN A 98 0.10 -3.93 -11.07
CA ASN A 98 0.21 -5.38 -11.27
C ASN A 98 -1.11 -6.00 -11.74
N GLY A 99 -2.11 -5.19 -12.07
CA GLY A 99 -3.40 -5.68 -12.55
C GLY A 99 -4.43 -5.95 -11.48
N SER A 100 -4.07 -5.87 -10.22
CA SER A 100 -5.03 -6.08 -9.14
C SER A 100 -6.13 -5.04 -9.18
N MET A 101 -7.36 -5.47 -8.86
CA MET A 101 -8.53 -4.60 -8.83
C MET A 101 -8.94 -4.40 -7.38
N LEU A 102 -8.97 -3.17 -6.93
CA LEU A 102 -9.25 -2.85 -5.53
C LEU A 102 -10.47 -1.94 -5.41
N PRO A 103 -11.17 -2.01 -4.28
CA PRO A 103 -12.38 -1.21 -4.09
C PRO A 103 -12.08 0.21 -3.67
N LEU A 104 -12.96 1.13 -4.05
CA LEU A 104 -12.90 2.52 -3.63
C LEU A 104 -14.26 2.92 -3.09
N ALA A 105 -14.32 3.30 -1.81
CA ALA A 105 -15.57 3.74 -1.22
C ALA A 105 -15.99 5.05 -1.84
N GLN A 106 -17.31 5.19 -2.08
CA GLN A 106 -17.83 6.38 -2.75
C GLN A 106 -17.43 7.66 -2.04
N LYS A 107 -17.52 7.69 -0.72
CA LYS A 107 -17.23 8.90 0.03
C LYS A 107 -15.75 9.25 0.07
N LYS A 108 -14.89 8.35 -0.38
CA LYS A 108 -13.45 8.59 -0.37
C LYS A 108 -12.90 8.95 -1.75
N ARG A 109 -13.75 8.96 -2.75
CA ARG A 109 -13.28 9.11 -4.13
C ARG A 109 -12.61 10.45 -4.39
N GLU A 110 -13.21 11.53 -3.93
CA GLU A 110 -12.64 12.86 -4.17
C GLU A 110 -11.29 13.02 -3.49
N GLU A 111 -11.20 12.61 -2.24
CA GLU A 111 -9.95 12.71 -1.51
C GLU A 111 -8.87 11.83 -2.13
N PHE A 112 -9.24 10.64 -2.58
CA PHE A 112 -8.31 9.74 -3.23
C PHE A 112 -7.75 10.36 -4.51
N ILE A 113 -8.61 10.93 -5.34
CA ILE A 113 -8.18 11.58 -6.58
C ILE A 113 -7.26 12.76 -6.27
N TYR A 114 -7.59 13.52 -5.24
CA TYR A 114 -6.75 14.64 -4.83
C TYR A 114 -5.36 14.17 -4.42
N LYS A 115 -5.31 13.13 -3.59
CA LYS A 115 -4.03 12.59 -3.13
C LYS A 115 -3.21 12.02 -4.28
N LEU A 116 -3.87 11.35 -5.19
CA LEU A 116 -3.22 10.77 -6.35
C LEU A 116 -2.65 11.86 -7.26
N SER A 117 -3.38 12.92 -7.48
CA SER A 117 -2.94 14.04 -8.31
C SER A 117 -1.74 14.74 -7.69
N ASN A 118 -1.77 14.98 -6.39
CA ASN A 118 -0.67 15.60 -5.69
C ASN A 118 0.58 14.73 -5.76
N LYS A 119 0.41 13.42 -5.61
CA LYS A 119 1.53 12.49 -5.70
C LYS A 119 2.19 12.54 -7.07
N LEU A 120 1.37 12.59 -8.11
CA LEU A 120 1.89 12.68 -9.47
C LEU A 120 2.64 13.99 -9.71
N VAL A 121 2.09 15.09 -9.23
CA VAL A 121 2.75 16.39 -9.37
C VAL A 121 4.08 16.37 -8.67
N ASP A 122 4.11 15.92 -7.43
CA ASP A 122 5.34 15.88 -6.65
C ASP A 122 6.39 14.99 -7.29
N THR A 123 5.97 13.85 -7.83
CA THR A 123 6.88 12.87 -8.40
C THR A 123 7.41 13.29 -9.74
N LEU A 124 6.52 13.74 -10.61
CA LEU A 124 6.88 14.00 -12.01
C LEU A 124 7.24 15.45 -12.26
N LYS A 125 6.78 16.34 -11.39
CA LYS A 125 6.94 17.78 -11.58
C LYS A 125 6.47 18.20 -12.95
N VAL A 126 5.41 17.55 -13.39
CA VAL A 126 4.87 17.77 -14.71
C VAL A 126 3.92 18.94 -14.68
N ARG A 127 3.97 19.75 -15.72
CA ARG A 127 3.02 20.82 -15.88
C ARG A 127 1.63 20.25 -15.91
N THR A 128 0.71 21.07 -15.53
CA THR A 128 -0.68 20.74 -15.73
C THR A 128 -1.08 21.06 -17.15
N ILE A 129 -2.16 20.50 -17.53
CA ILE A 129 -2.67 20.73 -18.88
C ILE A 129 -3.98 21.46 -18.80
#